data_00eb725df914e9fe7dfd12b9b98fcc4e
#
_entry.id   00eb725df914e9fe7dfd12b9b98fcc4e
#
_cell.length_a   1.000
_cell.length_b   1.000
_cell.length_c   1.000
_cell.angle_alpha   90.00
_cell.angle_beta   90.00
_cell.angle_gamma   90.00
#
_symmetry.space_group_name_H-M   'P 1'
#
loop_
_entity.id
_entity.type
_entity.pdbx_description
1 polymer ?
#
loop_
_entity_poly.entity_id
_entity_poly.type
_entity_poly.pdbx_seq_one_letter_code
_entity_poly.pdbx_strand_id
1 'polypeptide(L)' 'MPSITTSKVSRWDQHGREHVVQVRKSGVTRQLACTTCSWRRSAQFLPWLKAEEHLAEAHQATVDPTA' A
#
# COMPACT_ATOMS: atom_id res chain seq x y z
N MET A 1 -15.19 -7.88 19.68
CA MET A 1 -14.78 -6.97 18.60
C MET A 1 -13.94 -7.70 17.61
N PRO A 2 -14.38 -7.79 16.38
CA PRO A 2 -13.55 -8.38 15.36
C PRO A 2 -12.34 -7.47 15.13
N SER A 3 -11.18 -8.00 15.39
CA SER A 3 -9.97 -7.26 15.13
C SER A 3 -9.66 -7.32 13.64
N ILE A 4 -10.20 -6.38 12.88
CA ILE A 4 -9.81 -6.23 11.49
C ILE A 4 -8.50 -5.48 11.51
N THR A 5 -7.41 -6.21 11.29
CA THR A 5 -6.11 -5.59 11.21
C THR A 5 -5.95 -5.02 9.81
N THR A 6 -6.25 -3.76 9.68
CA THR A 6 -6.03 -3.04 8.43
C THR A 6 -4.85 -2.10 8.64
N SER A 7 -3.85 -2.23 7.80
CA SER A 7 -2.73 -1.30 7.79
C SER A 7 -2.65 -0.62 6.43
N LYS A 8 -1.77 0.36 6.33
CA LYS A 8 -1.63 1.11 5.09
C LYS A 8 -0.17 1.47 4.88
N VAL A 9 0.21 1.60 3.62
CA VAL A 9 1.52 2.07 3.20
C VAL A 9 1.33 3.40 2.48
N SER A 10 1.92 4.45 3.02
CA SER A 10 1.81 5.80 2.47
C SER A 10 3.17 6.25 1.96
N ARG A 11 3.16 6.85 0.77
CA ARG A 11 4.37 7.45 0.19
C ARG A 11 3.96 8.71 -0.56
N TRP A 12 4.85 9.68 -0.62
CA TRP A 12 4.61 10.92 -1.34
C TRP A 12 5.39 10.92 -2.65
N ASP A 13 4.79 11.48 -3.70
CA ASP A 13 5.47 11.65 -4.97
C ASP A 13 6.29 12.95 -4.98
N GLN A 14 6.89 13.24 -6.13
CA GLN A 14 7.73 14.44 -6.28
C GLN A 14 6.93 15.72 -6.21
N HIS A 15 5.63 15.63 -6.41
CA HIS A 15 4.74 16.80 -6.40
C HIS A 15 4.09 17.01 -5.03
N GLY A 16 4.48 16.22 -4.03
CA GLY A 16 3.95 16.34 -2.68
C GLY A 16 2.58 15.70 -2.49
N ARG A 17 2.14 14.85 -3.39
CA ARG A 17 0.86 14.16 -3.28
C ARG A 17 1.05 12.84 -2.56
N GLU A 18 0.16 12.57 -1.63
CA GLU A 18 0.17 11.32 -0.90
C GLU A 18 -0.53 10.23 -1.71
N HIS A 19 0.11 9.07 -1.76
CA HIS A 19 -0.45 7.87 -2.35
C HIS A 19 -0.47 6.78 -1.30
N VAL A 20 -1.62 6.13 -1.14
CA VAL A 20 -1.82 5.15 -0.08
C VAL A 20 -2.26 3.83 -0.67
N VAL A 21 -1.63 2.75 -0.22
CA VAL A 21 -2.08 1.39 -0.49
C VAL A 21 -2.56 0.80 0.82
N GLN A 22 -3.82 0.40 0.85
CA GLN A 22 -4.39 -0.26 2.01
C GLN A 22 -4.03 -1.73 1.98
N VAL A 23 -3.64 -2.27 3.13
CA VAL A 23 -3.31 -3.67 3.32
C VAL A 23 -4.35 -4.29 4.23
N ARG A 24 -5.08 -5.26 3.71
CA ARG A 24 -6.18 -5.89 4.41
C ARG A 24 -5.85 -7.36 4.62
N LYS A 25 -5.95 -7.83 5.85
CA LYS A 25 -5.72 -9.24 6.15
C LYS A 25 -6.97 -10.04 5.79
N SER A 26 -6.80 -11.11 5.01
CA SER A 26 -7.88 -12.00 4.62
C SER A 26 -7.38 -13.44 4.71
N GLY A 27 -7.69 -14.12 5.81
CA GLY A 27 -7.18 -15.48 6.04
C GLY A 27 -5.66 -15.49 6.09
N VAL A 28 -5.05 -16.30 5.22
CA VAL A 28 -3.59 -16.42 5.14
C VAL A 28 -2.98 -15.45 4.14
N THR A 29 -3.81 -14.71 3.41
CA THR A 29 -3.33 -13.76 2.41
C THR A 29 -3.58 -12.33 2.87
N ARG A 30 -2.85 -11.40 2.27
CA ARG A 30 -3.06 -9.97 2.43
C ARG A 30 -3.52 -9.39 1.11
N GLN A 31 -4.54 -8.58 1.15
CA GLN A 31 -5.05 -7.91 -0.03
C GLN A 31 -4.60 -6.47 -0.03
N LEU A 32 -4.08 -6.04 -1.16
CA LEU A 32 -3.58 -4.68 -1.36
C LEU A 32 -4.52 -3.94 -2.29
N ALA A 33 -4.80 -2.69 -1.96
CA ALA A 33 -5.64 -1.84 -2.81
C ALA A 33 -5.11 -0.42 -2.77
N CYS A 34 -4.80 0.12 -3.94
CA CYS A 34 -4.37 1.50 -4.07
C CYS A 34 -5.57 2.43 -4.03
N THR A 35 -5.47 3.52 -3.28
CA THR A 35 -6.58 4.46 -3.16
C THR A 35 -6.62 5.50 -4.29
N THR A 36 -5.53 5.67 -5.03
CA THR A 36 -5.45 6.66 -6.11
C THR A 36 -5.66 6.06 -7.49
N CYS A 37 -5.66 4.74 -7.60
CA CYS A 37 -5.96 4.05 -8.84
C CYS A 37 -6.69 2.75 -8.51
N SER A 38 -7.03 1.98 -9.54
CA SER A 38 -7.79 0.74 -9.34
C SER A 38 -6.90 -0.48 -9.14
N TRP A 39 -5.63 -0.28 -8.83
CA TRP A 39 -4.70 -1.38 -8.64
C TRP A 39 -5.07 -2.19 -7.41
N ARG A 40 -5.06 -3.51 -7.57
CA ARG A 40 -5.30 -4.46 -6.49
C ARG A 40 -4.39 -5.65 -6.67
N ARG A 41 -3.95 -6.21 -5.55
CA ARG A 41 -3.08 -7.38 -5.59
C ARG A 41 -3.21 -8.17 -4.30
N SER A 42 -2.97 -9.48 -4.38
CA SER A 42 -2.88 -10.34 -3.21
C SER A 42 -1.42 -10.71 -2.98
N ALA A 43 -1.01 -10.77 -1.72
CA ALA A 43 0.33 -11.17 -1.35
C ALA A 43 0.29 -11.99 -0.09
N GLN A 44 1.00 -13.11 -0.07
CA GLN A 44 1.13 -13.94 1.13
C GLN A 44 2.32 -13.50 1.98
N PHE A 45 3.36 -12.98 1.34
CA PHE A 45 4.58 -12.57 2.01
C PHE A 45 4.90 -11.13 1.64
N LEU A 46 5.33 -10.36 2.65
CA LEU A 46 5.82 -9.00 2.48
C LEU A 46 4.87 -8.12 1.66
N PRO A 47 3.61 -7.98 2.10
CA PRO A 47 2.63 -7.22 1.33
C PRO A 47 3.02 -5.74 1.17
N TRP A 48 3.65 -5.17 2.19
CA TRP A 48 4.08 -3.76 2.12
C TRP A 48 5.18 -3.56 1.09
N LEU A 49 6.01 -4.57 0.82
CA LEU A 49 7.00 -4.48 -0.23
C LEU A 49 6.34 -4.35 -1.60
N LYS A 50 5.30 -5.13 -1.83
CA LYS A 50 4.53 -5.02 -3.07
C LYS A 50 3.84 -3.67 -3.19
N ALA A 51 3.34 -3.15 -2.08
CA ALA A 51 2.73 -1.82 -2.05
C ALA A 51 3.74 -0.74 -2.40
N GLU A 52 4.93 -0.81 -1.82
CA GLU A 52 5.99 0.15 -2.11
C GLU A 52 6.41 0.10 -3.58
N GLU A 53 6.53 -1.10 -4.14
CA GLU A 53 6.86 -1.26 -5.55
C GLU A 53 5.81 -0.60 -6.45
N HIS A 54 4.54 -0.83 -6.13
CA HIS A 54 3.46 -0.23 -6.91
C HIS A 54 3.51 1.30 -6.84
N LEU A 55 3.69 1.84 -5.63
CA LEU A 55 3.74 3.29 -5.45
C LEU A 55 4.93 3.90 -6.19
N ALA A 56 6.06 3.21 -6.18
CA ALA A 56 7.25 3.69 -6.88
C ALA A 56 7.08 3.63 -8.40
N GLU A 57 6.52 2.55 -8.92
CA GLU A 57 6.42 2.33 -10.35
C GLU A 57 5.26 3.10 -11.00
N ALA A 58 4.10 3.07 -10.35
CA ALA A 58 2.89 3.65 -10.93
C ALA A 58 2.73 5.13 -10.63
N HIS A 59 3.18 5.58 -9.46
CA HIS A 59 2.96 6.94 -8.99
C HIS A 59 4.25 7.68 -8.71
N GLN A 60 5.39 7.02 -8.84
CA GLN A 60 6.70 7.60 -8.49
C GLN A 60 6.72 8.15 -7.07
N ALA A 61 5.97 7.50 -6.19
CA ALA A 61 5.84 7.90 -4.80
C ALA A 61 6.84 7.10 -3.97
N THR A 62 7.99 7.70 -3.70
CA THR A 62 9.09 7.04 -3.02
C THR A 62 9.46 7.73 -1.70
N VAL A 63 8.84 8.85 -1.39
CA VAL A 63 9.16 9.62 -0.18
C VAL A 63 8.43 9.02 1.02
N ASP A 64 9.20 8.59 2.01
CA ASP A 64 8.66 8.03 3.24
C ASP A 64 8.19 9.17 4.15
N PRO A 65 6.95 9.11 4.66
CA PRO A 65 6.43 10.17 5.52
C PRO A 65 7.16 10.32 6.84
N THR A 66 7.87 9.26 7.28
CA THR A 66 8.59 9.30 8.55
C THR A 66 10.05 9.70 8.39
N ALA A 67 10.48 9.95 7.19
CA ALA A 67 11.87 10.32 6.93
C ALA A 67 12.11 11.79 7.26
#